data_51806cc47c7c2486d674177518e9cb34
#
_entry.id   51806cc47c7c2486d674177518e9cb34
#
_cell.length_a   1.000
_cell.length_b   1.000
_cell.length_c   1.000
_cell.angle_alpha   90.00
_cell.angle_beta   90.00
_cell.angle_gamma   90.00
#
_symmetry.space_group_name_H-M   'P 1'
#
loop_
_entity.id
_entity.type
_entity.pdbx_description
1 polymer ?
#
loop_
_entity_poly.entity_id
_entity_poly.type
_entity_poly.pdbx_seq_one_letter_code
_entity_poly.pdbx_strand_id
1 'polypeptide(L)'
;FRKRFKYLEKARNTEEEKKMGQKWVKEEHKASTSRVNTGFPVNTGKLSPMMQEYCKTKEQYKDCILFYRLGDFYEMFFDDALLVTKELEITLTGKDCGLEERAPMCGVPYHAAETYINRLIERGHKVAICEQVEDPKKAKGLVKREVVRIVTPGTTLDAAALDETKNNYLMSIVYMEEHFGCAIADITTGDCFLTEVDKPQKLLDEINKFVPAEIICNDSFYMSNIDTDDLQNRLGICVFSLDSWYFDDELCRRTLKDHFHVGSLEGLG
;
A
#
# COMPACT_ATOMS: atom_id res chain seq x y z
N PHE A 1 -6.65 -32.75 -1.55
CA PHE A 1 -5.92 -31.66 -0.90
C PHE A 1 -4.69 -32.15 -0.10
N ARG A 2 -4.84 -33.03 0.92
CA ARG A 2 -3.71 -33.49 1.78
C ARG A 2 -2.58 -34.27 1.07
N LYS A 3 -2.80 -34.87 -0.09
CA LYS A 3 -1.76 -35.62 -0.83
C LYS A 3 -0.88 -34.73 -1.73
N ARG A 4 -1.34 -33.55 -2.15
CA ARG A 4 -0.58 -32.61 -2.99
C ARG A 4 0.41 -31.75 -2.19
N PHE A 5 0.10 -31.44 -0.94
CA PHE A 5 1.00 -30.68 -0.05
C PHE A 5 2.35 -31.35 0.19
N LYS A 6 2.37 -32.70 0.28
CA LYS A 6 3.62 -33.46 0.44
C LYS A 6 4.56 -33.44 -0.78
N TYR A 7 4.06 -33.07 -1.95
CA TYR A 7 4.88 -32.98 -3.16
C TYR A 7 5.63 -31.63 -3.24
N LEU A 8 5.06 -30.57 -2.72
CA LEU A 8 5.65 -29.23 -2.70
C LEU A 8 6.78 -29.08 -1.65
N GLU A 9 6.73 -29.81 -0.55
CA GLU A 9 7.85 -29.85 0.40
C GLU A 9 9.09 -30.54 -0.16
N LYS A 10 8.95 -31.45 -1.13
CA LYS A 10 10.07 -32.14 -1.77
C LYS A 10 10.73 -31.36 -2.90
N ALA A 11 10.03 -30.42 -3.53
CA ALA A 11 10.55 -29.59 -4.62
C ALA A 11 11.38 -28.36 -4.16
N ARG A 12 11.28 -28.01 -2.88
CA ARG A 12 11.93 -26.78 -2.32
C ARG A 12 13.41 -26.94 -1.92
N ASN A 13 14.12 -28.02 -2.28
CA ASN A 13 15.44 -28.31 -1.68
C ASN A 13 16.60 -28.50 -2.66
N THR A 14 16.61 -27.85 -3.83
CA THR A 14 17.82 -27.81 -4.65
C THR A 14 18.53 -26.47 -4.48
N GLU A 15 19.87 -26.51 -4.27
CA GLU A 15 20.67 -25.30 -4.12
C GLU A 15 20.69 -24.39 -5.34
N GLU A 16 20.36 -24.93 -6.53
CA GLU A 16 20.25 -24.18 -7.77
C GLU A 16 19.01 -23.31 -7.83
N GLU A 17 17.86 -23.76 -7.29
CA GLU A 17 16.64 -22.97 -7.21
C GLU A 17 16.78 -21.82 -6.18
N LYS A 18 17.49 -22.06 -5.09
CA LYS A 18 17.83 -20.99 -4.12
C LYS A 18 18.75 -19.94 -4.72
N LYS A 19 19.70 -20.34 -5.56
CA LYS A 19 20.61 -19.41 -6.26
C LYS A 19 19.90 -18.67 -7.39
N MET A 20 18.99 -19.32 -8.11
CA MET A 20 18.15 -18.68 -9.13
C MET A 20 17.18 -17.69 -8.50
N GLY A 21 16.45 -18.07 -7.46
CA GLY A 21 15.56 -17.16 -6.71
C GLY A 21 16.29 -15.94 -6.15
N GLN A 22 17.49 -16.12 -5.58
CA GLN A 22 18.31 -15.00 -5.08
C GLN A 22 18.90 -14.12 -6.20
N LYS A 23 19.13 -14.67 -7.38
CA LYS A 23 19.61 -13.91 -8.54
C LYS A 23 18.45 -13.10 -9.15
N TRP A 24 17.25 -13.70 -9.24
CA TRP A 24 16.04 -13.03 -9.71
C TRP A 24 15.62 -11.90 -8.77
N VAL A 25 15.55 -12.13 -7.46
CA VAL A 25 15.25 -11.08 -6.47
C VAL A 25 16.26 -9.92 -6.53
N LYS A 26 17.54 -10.19 -6.87
CA LYS A 26 18.54 -9.12 -7.06
C LYS A 26 18.43 -8.39 -8.40
N GLU A 27 17.92 -9.02 -9.43
CA GLU A 27 17.74 -8.40 -10.75
C GLU A 27 16.40 -7.67 -10.85
N GLU A 28 15.32 -8.16 -10.24
CA GLU A 28 14.03 -7.45 -10.17
C GLU A 28 14.06 -6.24 -9.23
N HIS A 29 14.79 -6.29 -8.12
CA HIS A 29 15.10 -5.07 -7.35
C HIS A 29 15.90 -4.03 -8.16
N LYS A 30 16.48 -4.41 -9.31
CA LYS A 30 17.10 -3.48 -10.25
C LYS A 30 16.19 -2.98 -11.35
N ALA A 31 15.11 -3.67 -11.66
CA ALA A 31 14.23 -3.34 -12.79
C ALA A 31 12.96 -2.55 -12.37
N SER A 32 12.39 -2.78 -11.19
CA SER A 32 11.23 -2.03 -10.68
C SER A 32 11.59 -0.79 -9.86
N THR A 33 12.86 -0.59 -9.53
CA THR A 33 13.38 0.69 -9.10
C THR A 33 13.86 1.48 -10.32
N SER A 34 12.95 2.14 -11.03
CA SER A 34 13.31 3.47 -11.49
C SER A 34 13.87 4.16 -10.23
N ARG A 35 15.19 4.37 -10.21
CA ARG A 35 15.93 4.94 -9.08
C ARG A 35 15.27 6.26 -8.68
N VAL A 36 14.26 6.19 -7.83
CA VAL A 36 13.96 7.26 -6.92
C VAL A 36 15.15 7.21 -5.96
N ASN A 37 16.07 8.13 -6.13
CA ASN A 37 17.10 8.39 -5.16
C ASN A 37 16.32 8.69 -3.88
N THR A 38 16.22 7.71 -2.98
CA THR A 38 15.61 7.92 -1.69
C THR A 38 16.51 8.90 -0.99
N GLY A 39 16.16 10.19 -1.03
CA GLY A 39 16.91 11.30 -0.46
C GLY A 39 16.98 11.24 1.07
N PHE A 40 16.68 10.07 1.64
CA PHE A 40 16.86 9.79 3.05
C PHE A 40 18.33 9.86 3.42
N PRO A 41 18.70 10.66 4.41
CA PRO A 41 20.07 10.78 4.85
C PRO A 41 20.58 9.43 5.36
N VAL A 42 21.65 8.94 4.76
CA VAL A 42 22.32 7.67 5.12
C VAL A 42 22.79 7.66 6.60
N ASN A 43 22.85 8.83 7.25
CA ASN A 43 23.29 8.99 8.64
C ASN A 43 22.22 9.69 9.49
N THR A 44 21.20 8.94 9.88
CA THR A 44 20.08 9.43 10.70
C THR A 44 20.50 9.91 12.10
N GLY A 45 21.64 9.49 12.62
CA GLY A 45 22.12 9.84 13.97
C GLY A 45 22.46 11.32 14.17
N LYS A 46 22.65 12.09 13.08
CA LYS A 46 22.88 13.54 13.13
C LYS A 46 21.62 14.38 12.98
N LEU A 47 20.49 13.75 12.68
CA LEU A 47 19.21 14.43 12.52
C LEU A 47 18.66 14.91 13.86
N SER A 48 17.83 15.97 13.82
CA SER A 48 17.08 16.39 14.98
C SER A 48 16.15 15.26 15.49
N PRO A 49 15.83 15.19 16.79
CA PRO A 49 15.01 14.11 17.35
C PRO A 49 13.68 13.92 16.62
N MET A 50 13.00 15.01 16.25
CA MET A 50 11.76 14.95 15.48
C MET A 50 11.97 14.32 14.10
N MET A 51 13.06 14.67 13.42
CA MET A 51 13.35 14.14 12.09
C MET A 51 13.77 12.66 12.14
N GLN A 52 14.44 12.23 13.22
CA GLN A 52 14.73 10.81 13.45
C GLN A 52 13.44 9.99 13.60
N GLU A 53 12.45 10.52 14.34
CA GLU A 53 11.15 9.87 14.52
C GLU A 53 10.37 9.82 13.20
N TYR A 54 10.38 10.91 12.41
CA TYR A 54 9.81 10.93 11.06
C TYR A 54 10.41 9.83 10.18
N CYS A 55 11.73 9.74 10.10
CA CYS A 55 12.43 8.73 9.29
C CYS A 55 12.08 7.31 9.75
N LYS A 56 12.03 7.06 11.06
CA LYS A 56 11.65 5.77 11.63
C LYS A 56 10.21 5.40 11.26
N THR A 57 9.28 6.35 11.30
CA THR A 57 7.89 6.13 10.87
C THR A 57 7.84 5.87 9.37
N LYS A 58 8.51 6.69 8.57
CA LYS A 58 8.55 6.51 7.11
C LYS A 58 9.15 5.17 6.69
N GLU A 59 10.09 4.64 7.41
CA GLU A 59 10.68 3.32 7.13
C GLU A 59 9.65 2.18 7.24
N GLN A 60 8.65 2.33 8.09
CA GLN A 60 7.54 1.37 8.22
C GLN A 60 6.49 1.52 7.11
N TYR A 61 6.40 2.70 6.49
CA TYR A 61 5.42 3.04 5.45
C TYR A 61 6.11 3.58 4.19
N LYS A 62 7.10 2.83 3.68
CA LYS A 62 7.96 3.24 2.55
C LYS A 62 7.17 3.53 1.28
N ASP A 63 6.14 2.75 1.04
CA ASP A 63 5.27 2.79 -0.14
C ASP A 63 4.14 3.83 -0.04
N CYS A 64 4.02 4.54 1.10
CA CYS A 64 3.02 5.57 1.32
C CYS A 64 3.66 6.96 1.40
N ILE A 65 2.99 7.99 0.90
CA ILE A 65 3.32 9.39 1.21
C ILE A 65 2.94 9.64 2.68
N LEU A 66 3.91 10.05 3.50
CA LEU A 66 3.69 10.23 4.94
C LEU A 66 3.23 11.67 5.24
N PHE A 67 1.95 11.84 5.55
CA PHE A 67 1.38 13.09 6.07
C PHE A 67 1.62 13.16 7.58
N TYR A 68 2.70 13.86 7.97
CA TYR A 68 3.17 13.87 9.35
C TYR A 68 2.68 15.12 10.09
N ARG A 69 1.82 14.96 11.11
CA ARG A 69 1.21 16.07 11.83
C ARG A 69 2.21 16.86 12.65
N LEU A 70 2.33 18.15 12.38
CA LEU A 70 3.16 19.10 13.12
C LEU A 70 2.35 20.39 13.36
N GLY A 71 1.78 20.53 14.56
CA GLY A 71 0.88 21.62 14.90
C GLY A 71 -0.36 21.63 14.00
N ASP A 72 -0.58 22.72 13.27
CA ASP A 72 -1.74 22.90 12.39
C ASP A 72 -1.52 22.44 10.95
N PHE A 73 -0.39 21.76 10.68
CA PHE A 73 -0.04 21.29 9.35
C PHE A 73 0.23 19.79 9.35
N TYR A 74 0.01 19.16 8.19
CA TYR A 74 0.71 17.96 7.80
C TYR A 74 1.91 18.34 6.96
N GLU A 75 3.09 17.96 7.42
CA GLU A 75 4.34 18.23 6.73
C GLU A 75 4.89 16.92 6.13
N MET A 76 5.39 17.01 4.91
CA MET A 76 6.08 15.96 4.19
C MET A 76 7.52 16.37 3.99
N PHE A 77 8.45 15.41 4.04
CA PHE A 77 9.88 15.68 3.95
C PHE A 77 10.55 14.80 2.89
N PHE A 78 11.75 15.21 2.47
CA PHE A 78 12.60 14.49 1.54
C PHE A 78 11.87 14.14 0.24
N ASP A 79 11.90 12.89 -0.18
CA ASP A 79 11.28 12.43 -1.43
C ASP A 79 9.77 12.62 -1.45
N ASP A 80 9.09 12.43 -0.31
CA ASP A 80 7.66 12.71 -0.22
C ASP A 80 7.35 14.17 -0.51
N ALA A 81 8.19 15.10 -0.01
CA ALA A 81 8.02 16.52 -0.29
C ALA A 81 8.23 16.83 -1.77
N LEU A 82 9.26 16.25 -2.39
CA LEU A 82 9.55 16.44 -3.82
C LEU A 82 8.43 15.88 -4.69
N LEU A 83 7.91 14.71 -4.35
CA LEU A 83 6.80 14.08 -5.05
C LEU A 83 5.53 14.92 -4.91
N VAL A 84 5.13 15.24 -3.67
CA VAL A 84 3.88 15.97 -3.40
C VAL A 84 3.87 17.37 -4.01
N THR A 85 5.00 18.09 -3.98
CA THR A 85 5.08 19.40 -4.61
C THR A 85 4.88 19.34 -6.12
N LYS A 86 5.39 18.30 -6.76
CA LYS A 86 5.20 18.07 -8.20
C LYS A 86 3.75 17.67 -8.51
N GLU A 87 3.19 16.72 -7.71
CA GLU A 87 1.84 16.20 -7.94
C GLU A 87 0.75 17.23 -7.66
N LEU A 88 0.91 18.03 -6.62
CA LEU A 88 -0.12 18.97 -6.17
C LEU A 88 0.14 20.42 -6.57
N GLU A 89 1.30 20.71 -7.19
CA GLU A 89 1.74 22.06 -7.58
C GLU A 89 1.78 23.03 -6.38
N ILE A 90 2.19 22.52 -5.20
CA ILE A 90 2.36 23.32 -4.00
C ILE A 90 3.83 23.71 -3.79
N THR A 91 4.07 24.70 -2.94
CA THR A 91 5.41 25.25 -2.73
C THR A 91 6.34 24.28 -2.01
N LEU A 92 7.50 24.00 -2.60
CA LEU A 92 8.62 23.35 -1.94
C LEU A 92 9.37 24.36 -1.07
N THR A 93 9.61 24.00 0.17
CA THR A 93 10.42 24.78 1.12
C THR A 93 11.52 23.90 1.72
N GLY A 94 12.18 24.36 2.77
CA GLY A 94 13.14 23.55 3.50
C GLY A 94 12.99 23.74 4.99
N LYS A 95 13.22 22.66 5.76
CA LYS A 95 13.20 22.66 7.21
C LYS A 95 14.57 22.31 7.77
N ASP A 96 14.99 22.96 8.83
CA ASP A 96 16.18 22.58 9.56
C ASP A 96 15.99 21.18 10.16
N CYS A 97 16.90 20.28 9.81
CA CYS A 97 16.83 18.89 10.20
C CYS A 97 17.99 18.46 11.10
N GLY A 98 18.88 19.39 11.48
CA GLY A 98 20.09 19.12 12.27
C GLY A 98 21.32 18.78 11.41
N LEU A 99 21.21 18.83 10.09
CA LEU A 99 22.33 18.76 9.13
C LEU A 99 22.67 20.16 8.62
N GLU A 100 23.81 20.30 7.92
CA GLU A 100 24.20 21.56 7.27
C GLU A 100 23.18 21.97 6.20
N GLU A 101 22.64 21.01 5.44
CA GLU A 101 21.61 21.23 4.46
C GLU A 101 20.22 21.05 5.06
N ARG A 102 19.31 21.93 4.66
CA ARG A 102 17.89 21.84 5.08
C ARG A 102 17.20 20.70 4.34
N ALA A 103 16.39 19.92 5.06
CA ALA A 103 15.55 18.90 4.44
C ALA A 103 14.51 19.55 3.52
N PRO A 104 14.36 19.07 2.27
CA PRO A 104 13.20 19.44 1.45
C PRO A 104 11.91 19.20 2.21
N MET A 105 10.99 20.15 2.19
CA MET A 105 9.73 20.08 2.93
C MET A 105 8.61 20.77 2.16
N CYS A 106 7.43 20.18 2.20
CA CYS A 106 6.18 20.86 1.89
C CYS A 106 5.15 20.58 2.99
N GLY A 107 4.08 21.35 3.03
CA GLY A 107 3.06 21.16 4.05
C GLY A 107 1.71 21.70 3.59
N VAL A 108 0.65 21.09 4.14
CA VAL A 108 -0.74 21.48 3.93
C VAL A 108 -1.43 21.71 5.26
N PRO A 109 -2.34 22.68 5.38
CA PRO A 109 -3.13 22.85 6.61
C PRO A 109 -3.96 21.59 6.90
N TYR A 110 -3.99 21.16 8.16
CA TYR A 110 -4.67 19.90 8.52
C TYR A 110 -6.17 19.90 8.18
N HIS A 111 -6.81 21.05 8.35
CA HIS A 111 -8.24 21.19 8.05
C HIS A 111 -8.57 21.14 6.55
N ALA A 112 -7.60 21.29 5.67
CA ALA A 112 -7.74 21.18 4.23
C ALA A 112 -7.10 19.89 3.65
N ALA A 113 -6.55 19.04 4.51
CA ALA A 113 -5.74 17.90 4.09
C ALA A 113 -6.50 16.90 3.19
N GLU A 114 -7.77 16.65 3.46
CA GLU A 114 -8.59 15.70 2.68
C GLU A 114 -8.60 16.05 1.18
N THR A 115 -8.74 17.32 0.83
CA THR A 115 -8.69 17.76 -0.59
C THR A 115 -7.37 17.39 -1.27
N TYR A 116 -6.25 17.51 -0.56
CA TYR A 116 -4.93 17.17 -1.08
C TYR A 116 -4.71 15.66 -1.12
N ILE A 117 -5.19 14.95 -0.10
CA ILE A 117 -5.16 13.49 -0.05
C ILE A 117 -5.93 12.91 -1.23
N ASN A 118 -7.15 13.37 -1.49
CA ASN A 118 -7.98 12.90 -2.60
C ASN A 118 -7.28 13.05 -3.95
N ARG A 119 -6.65 14.21 -4.20
CA ARG A 119 -5.89 14.44 -5.43
C ARG A 119 -4.69 13.49 -5.58
N LEU A 120 -4.05 13.08 -4.48
CA LEU A 120 -2.97 12.10 -4.51
C LEU A 120 -3.51 10.69 -4.75
N ILE A 121 -4.62 10.33 -4.12
CA ILE A 121 -5.29 9.03 -4.30
C ILE A 121 -5.76 8.86 -5.75
N GLU A 122 -6.40 9.87 -6.35
CA GLU A 122 -6.80 9.88 -7.76
C GLU A 122 -5.63 9.66 -8.73
N ARG A 123 -4.40 9.99 -8.31
CA ARG A 123 -3.17 9.76 -9.07
C ARG A 123 -2.48 8.45 -8.73
N GLY A 124 -3.13 7.59 -7.94
CA GLY A 124 -2.64 6.27 -7.61
C GLY A 124 -1.64 6.21 -6.46
N HIS A 125 -1.52 7.27 -5.67
CA HIS A 125 -0.63 7.26 -4.50
C HIS A 125 -1.36 6.74 -3.24
N LYS A 126 -0.61 6.11 -2.35
CA LYS A 126 -1.08 5.78 -1.00
C LYS A 126 -0.64 6.87 -0.03
N VAL A 127 -1.48 7.22 0.92
CA VAL A 127 -1.19 8.24 1.93
C VAL A 127 -1.33 7.65 3.33
N ALA A 128 -0.26 7.72 4.12
CA ALA A 128 -0.26 7.37 5.55
C ALA A 128 -0.45 8.65 6.37
N ILE A 129 -1.51 8.70 7.17
CA ILE A 129 -1.84 9.84 8.03
C ILE A 129 -1.29 9.56 9.41
N CYS A 130 -0.29 10.36 9.81
CA CYS A 130 0.37 10.27 11.10
C CYS A 130 -0.08 11.42 11.99
N GLU A 131 -0.84 11.09 13.05
CA GLU A 131 -1.43 12.06 13.99
C GLU A 131 -0.68 12.15 15.31
N GLN A 132 -0.82 13.29 15.98
CA GLN A 132 -0.42 13.47 17.35
C GLN A 132 -1.42 12.74 18.25
N VAL A 133 -0.96 11.69 18.94
CA VAL A 133 -1.81 10.87 19.84
C VAL A 133 -1.66 11.27 21.29
N GLU A 134 -0.87 12.31 21.58
CA GLU A 134 -0.63 12.87 22.90
C GLU A 134 -0.93 14.38 22.90
N ASP A 135 -1.50 14.88 24.01
CA ASP A 135 -1.72 16.32 24.20
C ASP A 135 -0.37 17.06 24.26
N PRO A 136 -0.09 17.99 23.31
CA PRO A 136 1.17 18.73 23.28
C PRO A 136 1.50 19.48 24.58
N LYS A 137 0.46 19.87 25.34
CA LYS A 137 0.63 20.59 26.63
C LYS A 137 1.08 19.68 27.77
N LYS A 138 0.91 18.35 27.62
CA LYS A 138 1.26 17.35 28.64
C LYS A 138 2.52 16.56 28.25
N ALA A 139 3.00 16.67 27.03
CA ALA A 139 4.18 15.97 26.55
C ALA A 139 5.46 16.43 27.26
N LYS A 140 6.20 15.50 27.82
CA LYS A 140 7.54 15.73 28.40
C LYS A 140 8.63 15.48 27.36
N GLY A 141 8.62 16.24 26.24
CA GLY A 141 9.55 16.05 25.15
C GLY A 141 8.87 16.11 23.79
N LEU A 142 9.24 15.20 22.87
CA LEU A 142 8.53 15.09 21.59
C LEU A 142 7.14 14.53 21.80
N VAL A 143 6.14 15.21 21.24
CA VAL A 143 4.75 14.72 21.21
C VAL A 143 4.70 13.39 20.45
N LYS A 144 4.12 12.37 21.06
CA LYS A 144 3.96 11.04 20.46
C LYS A 144 3.07 11.12 19.21
N ARG A 145 3.49 10.44 18.15
CA ARG A 145 2.76 10.35 16.90
C ARG A 145 2.64 8.91 16.45
N GLU A 146 1.53 8.59 15.83
CA GLU A 146 1.26 7.26 15.29
C GLU A 146 0.52 7.40 13.96
N VAL A 147 0.77 6.46 13.04
CA VAL A 147 -0.05 6.34 11.83
C VAL A 147 -1.40 5.78 12.23
N VAL A 148 -2.43 6.59 12.07
CA VAL A 148 -3.80 6.24 12.46
C VAL A 148 -4.63 5.71 11.29
N ARG A 149 -4.24 6.00 10.05
CA ARG A 149 -4.96 5.60 8.85
C ARG A 149 -4.03 5.58 7.64
N ILE A 150 -4.24 4.60 6.77
CA ILE A 150 -3.71 4.59 5.41
C ILE A 150 -4.89 4.78 4.46
N VAL A 151 -4.76 5.72 3.53
CA VAL A 151 -5.77 5.98 2.50
C VAL A 151 -5.21 5.54 1.16
N THR A 152 -5.97 4.73 0.44
CA THR A 152 -5.65 4.20 -0.89
C THR A 152 -6.84 4.39 -1.83
N PRO A 153 -6.68 4.24 -3.16
CA PRO A 153 -7.78 4.41 -4.10
C PRO A 153 -9.03 3.57 -3.79
N GLY A 154 -8.83 2.30 -3.39
CA GLY A 154 -9.93 1.38 -3.07
C GLY A 154 -10.46 1.48 -1.64
N THR A 155 -9.82 2.25 -0.75
CA THR A 155 -10.18 2.34 0.67
C THR A 155 -10.62 3.73 1.11
N THR A 156 -10.70 4.69 0.20
CA THR A 156 -11.22 6.02 0.54
C THR A 156 -12.71 5.98 0.88
N LEU A 157 -13.10 6.72 1.93
CA LEU A 157 -14.49 6.88 2.36
C LEU A 157 -14.96 8.34 2.21
N ASP A 158 -14.10 9.21 1.68
CA ASP A 158 -14.45 10.62 1.50
C ASP A 158 -15.42 10.78 0.32
N ALA A 159 -16.63 11.25 0.62
CA ALA A 159 -17.66 11.49 -0.39
C ALA A 159 -17.22 12.46 -1.51
N ALA A 160 -16.28 13.36 -1.21
CA ALA A 160 -15.72 14.28 -2.22
C ALA A 160 -14.79 13.60 -3.23
N ALA A 161 -14.22 12.44 -2.87
CA ALA A 161 -13.35 11.64 -3.73
C ALA A 161 -14.10 10.51 -4.47
N LEU A 162 -15.36 10.26 -4.10
CA LEU A 162 -16.17 9.17 -4.64
C LEU A 162 -17.17 9.69 -5.67
N ASP A 163 -17.34 8.94 -6.74
CA ASP A 163 -18.43 9.15 -7.70
C ASP A 163 -19.70 8.48 -7.14
N GLU A 164 -20.69 9.28 -6.74
CA GLU A 164 -21.96 8.80 -6.17
C GLU A 164 -22.73 7.84 -7.10
N THR A 165 -22.37 7.78 -8.38
CA THR A 165 -23.03 6.93 -9.38
C THR A 165 -22.34 5.60 -9.61
N LYS A 166 -21.18 5.35 -8.96
CA LYS A 166 -20.35 4.17 -9.16
C LYS A 166 -19.90 3.57 -7.85
N ASN A 167 -19.73 2.26 -7.85
CA ASN A 167 -19.07 1.55 -6.76
C ASN A 167 -17.56 1.85 -6.76
N ASN A 168 -16.96 1.88 -5.56
CA ASN A 168 -15.53 2.02 -5.38
C ASN A 168 -14.94 0.67 -4.96
N TYR A 169 -14.73 -0.20 -5.93
CA TYR A 169 -14.26 -1.55 -5.67
C TYR A 169 -12.77 -1.63 -5.35
N LEU A 170 -12.46 -2.34 -4.28
CA LEU A 170 -11.16 -2.92 -3.99
C LEU A 170 -11.20 -4.40 -4.42
N MET A 171 -10.25 -4.85 -5.23
CA MET A 171 -10.13 -6.24 -5.64
C MET A 171 -8.87 -6.86 -5.03
N SER A 172 -9.00 -7.99 -4.35
CA SER A 172 -7.88 -8.80 -3.90
C SER A 172 -7.71 -9.99 -4.82
N ILE A 173 -6.49 -10.21 -5.33
CA ILE A 173 -6.17 -11.32 -6.23
C ILE A 173 -5.05 -12.15 -5.62
N VAL A 174 -5.28 -13.45 -5.50
CA VAL A 174 -4.25 -14.44 -5.16
C VAL A 174 -4.01 -15.32 -6.37
N TYR A 175 -2.78 -15.32 -6.89
CA TYR A 175 -2.36 -16.23 -7.93
C TYR A 175 -1.56 -17.38 -7.33
N MET A 176 -2.06 -18.59 -7.51
CA MET A 176 -1.45 -19.81 -6.99
C MET A 176 -1.82 -21.02 -7.86
N GLU A 177 -0.84 -21.87 -8.19
CA GLU A 177 -1.06 -23.10 -8.97
C GLU A 177 -1.85 -22.87 -10.28
N GLU A 178 -1.52 -21.80 -11.01
CA GLU A 178 -2.19 -21.40 -12.26
C GLU A 178 -3.67 -21.00 -12.11
N HIS A 179 -4.14 -20.76 -10.89
CA HIS A 179 -5.49 -20.28 -10.58
C HIS A 179 -5.45 -18.89 -9.93
N PHE A 180 -6.51 -18.13 -10.15
CA PHE A 180 -6.71 -16.83 -9.56
C PHE A 180 -7.91 -16.88 -8.63
N GLY A 181 -7.67 -16.70 -7.34
CA GLY A 181 -8.73 -16.43 -6.37
C GLY A 181 -8.96 -14.91 -6.33
N CYS A 182 -10.18 -14.47 -6.50
CA CYS A 182 -10.55 -13.06 -6.54
C CYS A 182 -11.60 -12.75 -5.48
N ALA A 183 -11.35 -11.73 -4.67
CA ALA A 183 -12.32 -11.13 -3.77
C ALA A 183 -12.50 -9.67 -4.15
N ILE A 184 -13.73 -9.23 -4.36
CA ILE A 184 -14.09 -7.87 -4.74
C ILE A 184 -14.97 -7.31 -3.64
N ALA A 185 -14.62 -6.14 -3.11
CA ALA A 185 -15.39 -5.49 -2.06
C ALA A 185 -15.55 -4.00 -2.32
N ASP A 186 -16.73 -3.49 -2.00
CA ASP A 186 -16.96 -2.05 -1.89
C ASP A 186 -17.17 -1.71 -0.41
N ILE A 187 -16.21 -0.97 0.15
CA ILE A 187 -16.22 -0.61 1.57
C ILE A 187 -17.37 0.37 1.89
N THR A 188 -17.83 1.12 0.89
CA THR A 188 -18.86 2.15 1.07
C THR A 188 -20.27 1.54 1.16
N THR A 189 -20.52 0.44 0.43
CA THR A 189 -21.82 -0.25 0.38
C THR A 189 -21.85 -1.53 1.20
N GLY A 190 -20.67 -2.14 1.44
CA GLY A 190 -20.56 -3.46 2.06
C GLY A 190 -20.75 -4.62 1.07
N ASP A 191 -20.86 -4.35 -0.22
CA ASP A 191 -20.93 -5.40 -1.24
C ASP A 191 -19.63 -6.19 -1.27
N CYS A 192 -19.75 -7.52 -1.35
CA CYS A 192 -18.60 -8.42 -1.43
C CYS A 192 -18.91 -9.58 -2.40
N PHE A 193 -17.98 -9.83 -3.31
CA PHE A 193 -18.08 -10.90 -4.30
C PHE A 193 -16.82 -11.75 -4.27
N LEU A 194 -16.96 -13.05 -4.48
CA LEU A 194 -15.87 -14.00 -4.55
C LEU A 194 -15.98 -14.78 -5.85
N THR A 195 -14.85 -15.03 -6.49
CA THR A 195 -14.78 -15.89 -7.67
C THR A 195 -13.40 -16.54 -7.78
N GLU A 196 -13.33 -17.66 -8.50
CA GLU A 196 -12.09 -18.32 -8.85
C GLU A 196 -12.06 -18.53 -10.37
N VAL A 197 -10.95 -18.21 -11.01
CA VAL A 197 -10.76 -18.37 -12.45
C VAL A 197 -9.43 -19.03 -12.76
N ASP A 198 -9.39 -19.80 -13.84
CA ASP A 198 -8.28 -20.66 -14.26
C ASP A 198 -7.43 -20.08 -15.41
N LYS A 199 -7.84 -18.93 -15.96
CA LYS A 199 -7.19 -18.32 -17.14
C LYS A 199 -7.02 -16.82 -16.98
N PRO A 200 -5.86 -16.26 -17.42
CA PRO A 200 -5.64 -14.82 -17.40
C PRO A 200 -6.75 -14.03 -18.11
N GLN A 201 -7.28 -14.55 -19.24
CA GLN A 201 -8.36 -13.85 -19.96
C GLN A 201 -9.63 -13.75 -19.15
N LYS A 202 -10.03 -14.78 -18.41
CA LYS A 202 -11.19 -14.74 -17.53
C LYS A 202 -10.99 -13.76 -16.36
N LEU A 203 -9.75 -13.67 -15.85
CA LEU A 203 -9.43 -12.66 -14.85
C LEU A 203 -9.59 -11.24 -15.41
N LEU A 204 -9.08 -10.99 -16.62
CA LEU A 204 -9.27 -9.69 -17.28
C LEU A 204 -10.75 -9.37 -17.51
N ASP A 205 -11.58 -10.38 -17.81
CA ASP A 205 -13.03 -10.20 -17.94
C ASP A 205 -13.66 -9.79 -16.60
N GLU A 206 -13.27 -10.39 -15.47
CA GLU A 206 -13.72 -9.97 -14.14
C GLU A 206 -13.20 -8.56 -13.76
N ILE A 207 -11.94 -8.26 -14.05
CA ILE A 207 -11.38 -6.90 -13.83
C ILE A 207 -12.18 -5.87 -14.65
N ASN A 208 -12.47 -6.14 -15.92
CA ASN A 208 -13.24 -5.23 -16.77
C ASN A 208 -14.72 -5.11 -16.35
N LYS A 209 -15.29 -6.13 -15.73
CA LYS A 209 -16.66 -6.12 -15.21
C LYS A 209 -16.81 -5.21 -13.99
N PHE A 210 -15.87 -5.29 -13.04
CA PHE A 210 -15.92 -4.52 -11.80
C PHE A 210 -15.19 -3.18 -11.89
N VAL A 211 -14.19 -3.05 -12.74
CA VAL A 211 -13.32 -1.86 -12.88
C VAL A 211 -12.87 -1.35 -11.50
N PRO A 212 -12.14 -2.17 -10.72
CA PRO A 212 -11.77 -1.77 -9.37
C PRO A 212 -10.86 -0.55 -9.38
N ALA A 213 -10.97 0.31 -8.38
CA ALA A 213 -10.07 1.44 -8.18
C ALA A 213 -8.65 0.97 -7.79
N GLU A 214 -8.58 -0.19 -7.14
CA GLU A 214 -7.34 -0.75 -6.63
C GLU A 214 -7.38 -2.28 -6.68
N ILE A 215 -6.25 -2.87 -7.03
CA ILE A 215 -5.99 -4.31 -6.92
C ILE A 215 -4.87 -4.51 -5.88
N ILE A 216 -5.11 -5.34 -4.88
CA ILE A 216 -4.09 -5.87 -3.99
C ILE A 216 -3.81 -7.32 -4.36
N CYS A 217 -2.55 -7.74 -4.39
CA CYS A 217 -2.19 -9.08 -4.85
C CYS A 217 -0.99 -9.65 -4.08
N ASN A 218 -0.78 -10.97 -4.21
CA ASN A 218 0.46 -11.61 -3.79
C ASN A 218 1.55 -11.44 -4.87
N ASP A 219 2.82 -11.56 -4.50
CA ASP A 219 3.95 -11.38 -5.41
C ASP A 219 3.90 -12.31 -6.63
N SER A 220 3.36 -13.52 -6.47
CA SER A 220 3.20 -14.46 -7.57
C SER A 220 2.30 -13.96 -8.70
N PHE A 221 1.43 -12.99 -8.43
CA PHE A 221 0.55 -12.39 -9.44
C PHE A 221 1.34 -11.73 -10.58
N TYR A 222 2.49 -11.12 -10.30
CA TYR A 222 3.34 -10.53 -11.34
C TYR A 222 3.95 -11.56 -12.30
N MET A 223 3.85 -12.87 -11.99
CA MET A 223 4.28 -13.96 -12.85
C MET A 223 3.12 -14.58 -13.66
N SER A 224 1.91 -14.04 -13.55
CA SER A 224 0.68 -14.60 -14.13
C SER A 224 0.44 -14.25 -15.60
N ASN A 225 1.38 -13.57 -16.26
CA ASN A 225 1.23 -13.02 -17.62
C ASN A 225 0.12 -11.95 -17.74
N ILE A 226 -0.28 -11.32 -16.64
CA ILE A 226 -1.12 -10.12 -16.65
C ILE A 226 -0.21 -8.89 -16.69
N ASP A 227 -0.45 -8.02 -17.66
CA ASP A 227 0.26 -6.74 -17.77
C ASP A 227 -0.34 -5.71 -16.80
N THR A 228 0.33 -5.53 -15.66
CA THR A 228 -0.10 -4.58 -14.62
C THR A 228 0.07 -3.13 -15.07
N ASP A 229 1.04 -2.85 -15.95
CA ASP A 229 1.23 -1.51 -16.50
C ASP A 229 0.09 -1.13 -17.45
N ASP A 230 -0.45 -2.10 -18.23
CA ASP A 230 -1.64 -1.88 -19.04
C ASP A 230 -2.88 -1.61 -18.16
N LEU A 231 -3.06 -2.33 -17.04
CA LEU A 231 -4.14 -2.06 -16.10
C LEU A 231 -4.07 -0.63 -15.55
N GLN A 232 -2.90 -0.17 -15.18
CA GLN A 232 -2.72 1.18 -14.64
C GLN A 232 -2.87 2.25 -15.73
N ASN A 233 -2.21 2.10 -16.88
CA ASN A 233 -2.16 3.13 -17.91
C ASN A 233 -3.47 3.24 -18.71
N ARG A 234 -4.16 2.11 -18.94
CA ARG A 234 -5.39 2.07 -19.75
C ARG A 234 -6.66 2.18 -18.91
N LEU A 235 -6.70 1.54 -17.75
CA LEU A 235 -7.89 1.48 -16.90
C LEU A 235 -7.79 2.37 -15.66
N GLY A 236 -6.61 2.92 -15.34
CA GLY A 236 -6.39 3.71 -14.13
C GLY A 236 -6.38 2.89 -12.84
N ILE A 237 -6.26 1.56 -12.94
CA ILE A 237 -6.32 0.65 -11.80
C ILE A 237 -4.95 0.57 -11.14
N CYS A 238 -4.87 0.92 -9.88
CA CYS A 238 -3.63 0.78 -9.11
C CYS A 238 -3.44 -0.66 -8.65
N VAL A 239 -2.25 -1.23 -8.91
CA VAL A 239 -1.92 -2.61 -8.51
C VAL A 239 -0.81 -2.58 -7.46
N PHE A 240 -1.05 -3.21 -6.30
CA PHE A 240 -0.10 -3.26 -5.20
C PHE A 240 0.09 -4.69 -4.71
N SER A 241 1.33 -5.13 -4.54
CA SER A 241 1.60 -6.37 -3.80
C SER A 241 1.56 -6.11 -2.29
N LEU A 242 1.11 -7.12 -1.57
CA LEU A 242 1.20 -7.19 -0.12
C LEU A 242 2.12 -8.34 0.28
N ASP A 243 2.70 -8.23 1.46
CA ASP A 243 3.54 -9.28 2.03
C ASP A 243 2.81 -10.63 2.04
N SER A 244 3.55 -11.72 1.80
CA SER A 244 2.99 -13.07 1.65
C SER A 244 2.18 -13.55 2.86
N TRP A 245 2.43 -13.04 4.05
CA TRP A 245 1.69 -13.40 5.26
C TRP A 245 0.22 -12.93 5.24
N TYR A 246 -0.13 -11.88 4.47
CA TYR A 246 -1.53 -11.47 4.26
C TYR A 246 -2.36 -12.54 3.53
N PHE A 247 -1.70 -13.44 2.81
CA PHE A 247 -2.32 -14.49 2.02
C PHE A 247 -2.09 -15.90 2.63
N ASP A 248 -1.69 -15.96 3.91
CA ASP A 248 -1.55 -17.22 4.65
C ASP A 248 -2.93 -17.85 4.91
N ASP A 249 -3.10 -19.12 4.51
CA ASP A 249 -4.40 -19.81 4.57
C ASP A 249 -4.96 -19.91 6.01
N GLU A 250 -4.10 -20.22 6.99
CA GLU A 250 -4.54 -20.35 8.38
C GLU A 250 -4.95 -19.00 8.97
N LEU A 251 -4.16 -17.95 8.70
CA LEU A 251 -4.46 -16.59 9.12
C LEU A 251 -5.76 -16.10 8.49
N CYS A 252 -5.92 -16.26 7.17
CA CYS A 252 -7.12 -15.85 6.45
C CYS A 252 -8.37 -16.54 6.98
N ARG A 253 -8.32 -17.88 7.16
CA ARG A 253 -9.45 -18.64 7.72
C ARG A 253 -9.82 -18.21 9.11
N ARG A 254 -8.84 -17.98 9.97
CA ARG A 254 -9.08 -17.48 11.33
C ARG A 254 -9.73 -16.11 11.30
N THR A 255 -9.16 -15.18 10.52
CA THR A 255 -9.69 -13.81 10.40
C THR A 255 -11.12 -13.79 9.90
N LEU A 256 -11.46 -14.60 8.88
CA LEU A 256 -12.82 -14.70 8.35
C LEU A 256 -13.79 -15.29 9.39
N LYS A 257 -13.40 -16.35 10.11
CA LYS A 257 -14.23 -16.95 11.17
C LYS A 257 -14.50 -15.97 12.30
N ASP A 258 -13.47 -15.23 12.72
CA ASP A 258 -13.57 -14.22 13.77
C ASP A 258 -14.46 -13.05 13.33
N HIS A 259 -14.31 -12.60 12.08
CA HIS A 259 -15.11 -11.51 11.51
C HIS A 259 -16.59 -11.84 11.40
N PHE A 260 -16.91 -13.02 10.86
CA PHE A 260 -18.29 -13.46 10.67
C PHE A 260 -18.88 -14.17 11.89
N HIS A 261 -18.11 -14.36 12.97
CA HIS A 261 -18.52 -15.07 14.19
C HIS A 261 -19.01 -16.49 13.92
N VAL A 262 -18.36 -17.22 13.02
CA VAL A 262 -18.73 -18.59 12.61
C VAL A 262 -17.67 -19.63 12.99
N GLY A 263 -18.10 -20.84 13.29
CA GLY A 263 -17.17 -21.96 13.59
C GLY A 263 -16.57 -22.60 12.34
N SER A 264 -17.25 -22.52 11.19
CA SER A 264 -16.80 -23.03 9.89
C SER A 264 -17.14 -22.04 8.78
N LEU A 265 -16.30 -21.99 7.73
CA LEU A 265 -16.55 -21.19 6.53
C LEU A 265 -17.45 -21.91 5.51
N GLU A 266 -17.69 -23.21 5.68
CA GLU A 266 -18.48 -24.03 4.73
C GLU A 266 -19.93 -23.56 4.56
N GLY A 267 -20.46 -22.84 5.55
CA GLY A 267 -21.81 -22.30 5.53
C GLY A 267 -21.94 -20.91 4.87
N LEU A 268 -20.82 -20.31 4.44
CA LEU A 268 -20.83 -18.98 3.82
C LEU A 268 -20.85 -19.03 2.27
N GLY A 269 -20.78 -20.21 1.68
CA GLY A 269 -20.80 -20.43 0.22
C GLY A 269 -19.55 -21.10 -0.31
#